data_5e9bb6531f6b3376323db03ec400ac7d
#
_entry.id   5e9bb6531f6b3376323db03ec400ac7d
#
_cell.length_a   1.000
_cell.length_b   1.000
_cell.length_c   1.000
_cell.angle_alpha   90.00
_cell.angle_beta   90.00
_cell.angle_gamma   90.00
#
_symmetry.space_group_name_H-M   'P 1'
#
loop_
_entity.id
_entity.type
_entity.pdbx_description
1 polymer ?
#
loop_
_entity_poly.entity_id
_entity_poly.type
_entity_poly.pdbx_seq_one_letter_code
_entity_poly.pdbx_strand_id
1 'polypeptide(L)'
;MNSNVKPLVAVQLYSLRHLSEKFEELAAAAAQAGYEGVELMHLADRPGGEAKAVLEEHGLQSVSAHVPYEALSEDFTATVAFHQAAGNDCLVLPGPALGLRESESGESWRAFGQTLNELGRRCREEGVRLGYHNHAFEMAVYDGTRAIDWLLGSADPENVFWEPDLAWISDGGVDPLEMVEQYAGRCPRIHAKDLAPAGENEDQMGLADVGYGTLDWEALLPACRAAGAECYIVEHDLPKDPVASVRRSREFLEGRVQRA
;
A
#
# COMPACT_ATOMS: atom_id res chain seq x y z
N MET A 1 -7.50 1.64 -22.19
CA MET A 1 -7.18 2.48 -21.01
C MET A 1 -6.14 3.51 -21.45
N ASN A 2 -6.29 4.79 -21.05
CA ASN A 2 -5.42 5.87 -21.50
C ASN A 2 -3.99 5.68 -20.97
N SER A 3 -3.07 5.25 -21.83
CA SER A 3 -1.66 4.97 -21.53
C SER A 3 -0.78 6.23 -21.26
N ASN A 4 -1.38 7.39 -21.02
CA ASN A 4 -0.65 8.67 -20.97
C ASN A 4 -0.60 9.31 -19.57
N VAL A 5 -1.17 8.71 -18.54
CA VAL A 5 -1.04 9.23 -17.17
C VAL A 5 0.30 8.76 -16.61
N LYS A 6 1.15 9.71 -16.22
CA LYS A 6 2.42 9.39 -15.56
C LYS A 6 2.13 8.86 -14.17
N PRO A 7 2.69 7.69 -13.77
CA PRO A 7 2.56 7.23 -12.40
C PRO A 7 3.16 8.22 -11.42
N LEU A 8 2.49 8.40 -10.30
CA LEU A 8 2.97 9.20 -9.19
C LEU A 8 3.92 8.37 -8.31
N VAL A 9 4.92 9.01 -7.72
CA VAL A 9 5.71 8.43 -6.63
C VAL A 9 5.27 9.10 -5.33
N ALA A 10 4.72 8.32 -4.42
CA ALA A 10 4.24 8.74 -3.11
C ALA A 10 5.02 8.06 -1.99
N VAL A 11 4.79 8.46 -0.75
CA VAL A 11 5.36 7.82 0.43
C VAL A 11 4.26 7.42 1.41
N GLN A 12 4.37 6.20 1.95
CA GLN A 12 3.58 5.79 3.10
C GLN A 12 4.13 6.46 4.37
N LEU A 13 3.28 7.26 5.05
CA LEU A 13 3.70 8.02 6.24
C LEU A 13 4.14 7.15 7.40
N TYR A 14 3.79 5.87 7.40
CA TYR A 14 4.28 4.89 8.36
C TYR A 14 5.81 4.81 8.40
N SER A 15 6.47 5.03 7.26
CA SER A 15 7.94 5.08 7.16
C SER A 15 8.56 6.19 8.02
N LEU A 16 7.79 7.24 8.28
CA LEU A 16 8.24 8.44 8.99
C LEU A 16 7.75 8.48 10.45
N ARG A 17 6.94 7.50 10.91
CA ARG A 17 6.25 7.50 12.20
C ARG A 17 7.15 7.67 13.44
N HIS A 18 8.42 7.28 13.32
CA HIS A 18 9.39 7.40 14.42
C HIS A 18 10.03 8.80 14.54
N LEU A 19 9.75 9.71 13.60
CA LEU A 19 10.22 11.09 13.68
C LEU A 19 9.42 11.91 14.68
N SER A 20 8.10 11.69 14.70
CA SER A 20 7.17 12.44 15.54
C SER A 20 5.82 11.74 15.64
N GLU A 21 5.08 12.02 16.71
CA GLU A 21 3.67 11.67 16.84
C GLU A 21 2.73 12.69 16.17
N LYS A 22 3.27 13.83 15.69
CA LYS A 22 2.48 14.88 15.08
C LYS A 22 2.42 14.71 13.56
N PHE A 23 1.23 14.63 13.05
CA PHE A 23 0.96 14.48 11.62
C PHE A 23 1.59 15.61 10.77
N GLU A 24 1.55 16.85 11.26
CA GLU A 24 2.14 18.02 10.61
C GLU A 24 3.66 17.86 10.38
N GLU A 25 4.36 17.28 11.35
CA GLU A 25 5.81 17.04 11.25
C GLU A 25 6.12 15.91 10.27
N LEU A 26 5.26 14.87 10.18
CA LEU A 26 5.38 13.80 9.18
C LEU A 26 5.10 14.34 7.77
N ALA A 27 4.07 15.15 7.59
CA ALA A 27 3.76 15.81 6.31
C ALA A 27 4.91 16.72 5.86
N ALA A 28 5.44 17.55 6.77
CA ALA A 28 6.60 18.39 6.49
C ALA A 28 7.82 17.56 6.06
N ALA A 29 8.10 16.43 6.73
CA ALA A 29 9.22 15.55 6.40
C ALA A 29 9.03 14.89 5.01
N ALA A 30 7.83 14.45 4.66
CA ALA A 30 7.51 13.92 3.33
C ALA A 30 7.73 14.97 2.24
N ALA A 31 7.23 16.20 2.43
CA ALA A 31 7.45 17.31 1.51
C ALA A 31 8.94 17.68 1.38
N GLN A 32 9.68 17.71 2.50
CA GLN A 32 11.12 17.96 2.50
C GLN A 32 11.91 16.86 1.77
N ALA A 33 11.43 15.62 1.79
CA ALA A 33 11.98 14.52 1.00
C ALA A 33 11.64 14.64 -0.49
N GLY A 34 10.77 15.59 -0.89
CA GLY A 34 10.43 15.93 -2.26
C GLY A 34 9.18 15.24 -2.79
N TYR A 35 8.38 14.60 -1.95
CA TYR A 35 7.12 13.99 -2.36
C TYR A 35 6.04 15.03 -2.60
N GLU A 36 5.11 14.71 -3.52
CA GLU A 36 3.87 15.45 -3.77
C GLU A 36 2.63 14.61 -3.37
N GLY A 37 2.82 13.31 -3.14
CA GLY A 37 1.77 12.39 -2.71
C GLY A 37 2.16 11.63 -1.45
N VAL A 38 1.17 11.38 -0.61
CA VAL A 38 1.32 10.56 0.60
C VAL A 38 0.20 9.53 0.69
N GLU A 39 0.54 8.36 1.18
CA GLU A 39 -0.44 7.44 1.71
C GLU A 39 -0.55 7.66 3.22
N LEU A 40 -1.79 7.87 3.67
CA LEU A 40 -2.07 8.15 5.07
C LEU A 40 -2.06 6.85 5.89
N MET A 41 -1.64 6.96 7.13
CA MET A 41 -2.04 6.01 8.18
C MET A 41 -3.47 6.36 8.65
N HIS A 42 -4.12 5.43 9.32
CA HIS A 42 -5.40 5.73 9.98
C HIS A 42 -5.21 6.85 11.02
N LEU A 43 -5.90 7.97 10.80
CA LEU A 43 -5.88 9.15 11.66
C LEU A 43 -7.20 9.18 12.45
N ALA A 44 -7.13 9.00 13.76
CA ALA A 44 -8.29 9.02 14.65
C ALA A 44 -8.35 10.27 15.55
N ASP A 45 -7.32 11.11 15.54
CA ASP A 45 -7.10 12.21 16.48
C ASP A 45 -7.55 13.58 15.99
N ARG A 46 -8.01 13.67 14.71
CA ARG A 46 -8.38 14.95 14.10
C ARG A 46 -9.51 14.81 13.07
N PRO A 47 -10.22 15.91 12.75
CA PRO A 47 -11.16 15.95 11.63
C PRO A 47 -10.45 15.79 10.27
N GLY A 48 -11.07 15.11 9.30
CA GLY A 48 -10.49 14.90 7.97
C GLY A 48 -10.15 16.21 7.23
N GLY A 49 -10.97 17.26 7.38
CA GLY A 49 -10.69 18.57 6.79
C GLY A 49 -9.43 19.25 7.33
N GLU A 50 -9.08 19.00 8.59
CA GLU A 50 -7.82 19.49 9.16
C GLU A 50 -6.62 18.71 8.59
N ALA A 51 -6.75 17.39 8.42
CA ALA A 51 -5.72 16.59 7.76
C ALA A 51 -5.47 17.07 6.32
N LYS A 52 -6.53 17.36 5.57
CA LYS A 52 -6.43 17.94 4.22
C LYS A 52 -5.68 19.28 4.22
N ALA A 53 -6.05 20.20 5.11
CA ALA A 53 -5.41 21.52 5.19
C ALA A 53 -3.90 21.41 5.46
N VAL A 54 -3.48 20.50 6.35
CA VAL A 54 -2.06 20.23 6.62
C VAL A 54 -1.34 19.73 5.35
N LEU A 55 -1.93 18.79 4.61
CA LEU A 55 -1.33 18.30 3.38
C LEU A 55 -1.18 19.43 2.34
N GLU A 56 -2.23 20.23 2.14
CA GLU A 56 -2.23 21.35 1.20
C GLU A 56 -1.19 22.43 1.56
N GLU A 57 -1.00 22.72 2.85
CA GLU A 57 0.05 23.65 3.34
C GLU A 57 1.45 23.21 2.92
N HIS A 58 1.70 21.90 2.85
CA HIS A 58 2.96 21.31 2.44
C HIS A 58 3.03 20.94 0.94
N GLY A 59 2.01 21.26 0.14
CA GLY A 59 1.94 20.92 -1.28
C GLY A 59 1.76 19.41 -1.52
N LEU A 60 1.20 18.69 -0.55
CA LEU A 60 0.94 17.26 -0.61
C LEU A 60 -0.52 16.96 -0.96
N GLN A 61 -0.75 15.79 -1.57
CA GLN A 61 -2.07 15.19 -1.73
C GLN A 61 -2.11 13.79 -1.13
N SER A 62 -3.26 13.38 -0.60
CA SER A 62 -3.49 11.98 -0.26
C SER A 62 -3.72 11.16 -1.54
N VAL A 63 -2.95 10.08 -1.72
CA VAL A 63 -3.14 9.15 -2.85
C VAL A 63 -3.94 7.92 -2.45
N SER A 64 -3.90 7.57 -1.17
CA SER A 64 -4.58 6.45 -0.51
C SER A 64 -4.45 6.58 1.00
N ALA A 65 -5.09 5.68 1.73
CA ALA A 65 -4.92 5.56 3.17
C ALA A 65 -5.00 4.11 3.62
N HIS A 66 -4.09 3.68 4.48
CA HIS A 66 -4.19 2.44 5.22
C HIS A 66 -5.24 2.57 6.34
N VAL A 67 -6.29 1.78 6.25
CA VAL A 67 -7.41 1.77 7.19
C VAL A 67 -7.60 0.35 7.73
N PRO A 68 -7.52 0.13 9.05
CA PRO A 68 -7.79 -1.20 9.62
C PRO A 68 -9.18 -1.70 9.26
N TYR A 69 -9.32 -3.02 9.04
CA TYR A 69 -10.61 -3.63 8.73
C TYR A 69 -11.67 -3.29 9.79
N GLU A 70 -11.29 -3.31 11.06
CA GLU A 70 -12.17 -3.03 12.19
C GLU A 70 -12.75 -1.61 12.10
N ALA A 71 -11.91 -0.61 11.81
CA ALA A 71 -12.36 0.78 11.68
C ALA A 71 -13.39 0.95 10.56
N LEU A 72 -13.17 0.29 9.41
CA LEU A 72 -14.09 0.36 8.28
C LEU A 72 -15.35 -0.48 8.50
N SER A 73 -15.26 -1.61 9.18
CA SER A 73 -16.40 -2.51 9.41
C SER A 73 -17.32 -2.06 10.55
N GLU A 74 -16.76 -1.47 11.62
CA GLU A 74 -17.50 -1.03 12.80
C GLU A 74 -18.19 0.31 12.59
N ASP A 75 -17.54 1.28 11.92
CA ASP A 75 -18.12 2.59 11.60
C ASP A 75 -17.83 3.02 10.16
N PHE A 76 -18.43 2.30 9.22
CA PHE A 76 -18.27 2.55 7.79
C PHE A 76 -18.53 4.01 7.41
N THR A 77 -19.66 4.57 7.90
CA THR A 77 -20.11 5.90 7.49
C THR A 77 -19.15 6.99 7.97
N ALA A 78 -18.71 6.93 9.22
CA ALA A 78 -17.78 7.92 9.75
C ALA A 78 -16.39 7.77 9.12
N THR A 79 -15.92 6.54 8.91
CA THR A 79 -14.62 6.28 8.26
C THR A 79 -14.60 6.82 6.84
N VAL A 80 -15.60 6.52 6.01
CA VAL A 80 -15.69 7.04 4.64
C VAL A 80 -15.79 8.57 4.63
N ALA A 81 -16.65 9.15 5.46
CA ALA A 81 -16.82 10.61 5.54
C ALA A 81 -15.53 11.32 5.97
N PHE A 82 -14.78 10.74 6.92
CA PHE A 82 -13.48 11.26 7.32
C PHE A 82 -12.51 11.33 6.14
N HIS A 83 -12.36 10.22 5.39
CA HIS A 83 -11.41 10.15 4.28
C HIS A 83 -11.81 11.06 3.12
N GLN A 84 -13.10 11.14 2.80
CA GLN A 84 -13.61 12.10 1.81
C GLN A 84 -13.30 13.56 2.21
N ALA A 85 -13.51 13.91 3.49
CA ALA A 85 -13.15 15.22 4.03
C ALA A 85 -11.63 15.47 4.00
N ALA A 86 -10.82 14.44 4.17
CA ALA A 86 -9.36 14.49 4.03
C ALA A 86 -8.88 14.59 2.57
N GLY A 87 -9.81 14.58 1.60
CA GLY A 87 -9.48 14.59 0.17
C GLY A 87 -8.98 13.25 -0.37
N ASN A 88 -9.30 12.16 0.32
CA ASN A 88 -8.89 10.81 -0.04
C ASN A 88 -10.09 9.96 -0.46
N ASP A 89 -10.05 9.39 -1.65
CA ASP A 89 -11.05 8.50 -2.22
C ASP A 89 -10.58 7.05 -2.40
N CYS A 90 -9.46 6.69 -1.76
CA CYS A 90 -8.82 5.38 -1.92
C CYS A 90 -8.43 4.82 -0.56
N LEU A 91 -9.14 3.80 -0.10
CA LEU A 91 -8.90 3.10 1.16
C LEU A 91 -8.21 1.77 0.89
N VAL A 92 -7.23 1.42 1.69
CA VAL A 92 -6.51 0.15 1.60
C VAL A 92 -6.49 -0.51 2.97
N LEU A 93 -6.88 -1.76 3.02
CA LEU A 93 -6.77 -2.56 4.22
C LEU A 93 -5.35 -3.11 4.33
N PRO A 94 -4.56 -2.73 5.37
CA PRO A 94 -3.17 -3.18 5.52
C PRO A 94 -3.05 -4.57 6.13
N GLY A 95 -4.13 -5.33 6.17
CA GLY A 95 -4.17 -6.67 6.73
C GLY A 95 -5.59 -7.18 6.91
N PRO A 96 -5.72 -8.46 7.30
CA PRO A 96 -7.01 -9.10 7.50
C PRO A 96 -7.64 -8.72 8.84
N ALA A 97 -8.92 -9.09 9.00
CA ALA A 97 -9.61 -9.06 10.29
C ALA A 97 -8.82 -9.81 11.37
N LEU A 98 -8.98 -9.36 12.62
CA LEU A 98 -8.37 -9.99 13.78
C LEU A 98 -8.68 -11.49 13.83
N GLY A 99 -7.66 -12.30 14.11
CA GLY A 99 -7.75 -13.75 14.21
C GLY A 99 -7.68 -14.51 12.87
N LEU A 100 -7.76 -13.83 11.71
CA LEU A 100 -7.66 -14.53 10.43
C LEU A 100 -6.24 -15.04 10.13
N ARG A 101 -5.20 -14.31 10.60
CA ARG A 101 -3.80 -14.74 10.45
C ARG A 101 -3.49 -16.08 11.11
N GLU A 102 -4.19 -16.40 12.19
CA GLU A 102 -4.06 -17.66 12.93
C GLU A 102 -4.87 -18.79 12.28
N SER A 103 -5.67 -18.50 11.25
CA SER A 103 -6.46 -19.51 10.54
C SER A 103 -5.60 -20.19 9.48
N GLU A 104 -5.48 -21.52 9.60
CA GLU A 104 -4.82 -22.39 8.62
C GLU A 104 -5.81 -22.94 7.57
N SER A 105 -6.83 -22.16 7.21
CA SER A 105 -7.94 -22.60 6.35
C SER A 105 -8.12 -21.67 5.15
N GLY A 106 -8.05 -22.22 3.94
CA GLY A 106 -8.36 -21.49 2.71
C GLY A 106 -9.80 -20.99 2.67
N GLU A 107 -10.76 -21.72 3.27
CA GLU A 107 -12.16 -21.30 3.36
C GLU A 107 -12.33 -20.02 4.21
N SER A 108 -11.55 -19.85 5.28
CA SER A 108 -11.58 -18.61 6.08
C SER A 108 -11.11 -17.41 5.26
N TRP A 109 -10.05 -17.56 4.46
CA TRP A 109 -9.57 -16.53 3.55
C TRP A 109 -10.56 -16.21 2.43
N ARG A 110 -11.23 -17.25 1.90
CA ARG A 110 -12.32 -17.08 0.94
C ARG A 110 -13.46 -16.27 1.53
N ALA A 111 -13.93 -16.63 2.73
CA ALA A 111 -15.04 -15.94 3.39
C ALA A 111 -14.68 -14.46 3.67
N PHE A 112 -13.42 -14.19 4.04
CA PHE A 112 -12.96 -12.83 4.20
C PHE A 112 -12.94 -12.07 2.86
N GLY A 113 -12.49 -12.68 1.77
CA GLY A 113 -12.56 -12.10 0.43
C GLY A 113 -13.98 -11.71 0.01
N GLN A 114 -14.97 -12.56 0.32
CA GLN A 114 -16.40 -12.25 0.09
C GLN A 114 -16.88 -11.07 0.95
N THR A 115 -16.42 -10.98 2.19
CA THR A 115 -16.69 -9.83 3.07
C THR A 115 -16.11 -8.55 2.49
N LEU A 116 -14.85 -8.60 2.01
CA LEU A 116 -14.21 -7.45 1.36
C LEU A 116 -14.92 -7.05 0.06
N ASN A 117 -15.42 -8.02 -0.70
CA ASN A 117 -16.20 -7.73 -1.90
C ASN A 117 -17.44 -6.89 -1.59
N GLU A 118 -18.18 -7.23 -0.54
CA GLU A 118 -19.36 -6.45 -0.13
C GLU A 118 -18.97 -5.07 0.43
N LEU A 119 -17.89 -4.99 1.22
CA LEU A 119 -17.37 -3.72 1.70
C LEU A 119 -16.93 -2.81 0.53
N GLY A 120 -16.21 -3.37 -0.44
CA GLY A 120 -15.76 -2.65 -1.62
C GLY A 120 -16.91 -2.16 -2.50
N ARG A 121 -17.97 -2.97 -2.64
CA ARG A 121 -19.20 -2.54 -3.32
C ARG A 121 -19.81 -1.31 -2.63
N ARG A 122 -19.90 -1.31 -1.29
CA ARG A 122 -20.39 -0.18 -0.50
C ARG A 122 -19.48 1.05 -0.64
N CYS A 123 -18.16 0.87 -0.59
CA CYS A 123 -17.21 1.95 -0.83
C CYS A 123 -17.43 2.59 -2.21
N ARG A 124 -17.60 1.78 -3.25
CA ARG A 124 -17.82 2.24 -4.62
C ARG A 124 -19.13 3.05 -4.75
N GLU A 125 -20.18 2.67 -4.03
CA GLU A 125 -21.44 3.42 -3.98
C GLU A 125 -21.27 4.82 -3.38
N GLU A 126 -20.32 4.98 -2.47
CA GLU A 126 -19.93 6.28 -1.89
C GLU A 126 -18.84 7.00 -2.70
N GLY A 127 -18.44 6.48 -3.87
CA GLY A 127 -17.39 7.07 -4.71
C GLY A 127 -15.97 6.86 -4.18
N VAL A 128 -15.75 5.84 -3.35
CA VAL A 128 -14.46 5.47 -2.75
C VAL A 128 -14.02 4.10 -3.26
N ARG A 129 -12.73 3.95 -3.58
CA ARG A 129 -12.13 2.67 -3.97
C ARG A 129 -11.64 1.92 -2.72
N LEU A 130 -11.80 0.59 -2.71
CA LEU A 130 -11.25 -0.27 -1.66
C LEU A 130 -10.17 -1.16 -2.23
N GLY A 131 -9.03 -1.25 -1.54
CA GLY A 131 -7.93 -2.15 -1.83
C GLY A 131 -7.54 -3.03 -0.64
N TYR A 132 -6.70 -4.01 -0.93
CA TYR A 132 -6.05 -4.85 0.06
C TYR A 132 -4.53 -4.81 -0.16
N HIS A 133 -3.77 -4.62 0.91
CA HIS A 133 -2.31 -4.65 0.94
C HIS A 133 -1.85 -5.94 1.65
N ASN A 134 -0.88 -6.63 1.06
CA ASN A 134 -0.35 -7.87 1.60
C ASN A 134 0.93 -7.67 2.41
N HIS A 135 1.17 -8.66 3.28
CA HIS A 135 2.46 -8.96 3.90
C HIS A 135 2.98 -10.32 3.42
N ALA A 136 4.01 -10.86 4.07
CA ALA A 136 4.57 -12.15 3.72
C ALA A 136 3.62 -13.32 4.06
N PHE A 137 2.82 -13.20 5.11
CA PHE A 137 1.96 -14.30 5.57
C PHE A 137 0.82 -14.66 4.61
N GLU A 138 0.39 -13.75 3.74
CA GLU A 138 -0.61 -14.07 2.71
C GLU A 138 -0.05 -14.92 1.58
N MET A 139 1.27 -15.11 1.52
CA MET A 139 1.90 -16.03 0.58
C MET A 139 1.82 -17.49 1.06
N ALA A 140 1.44 -17.73 2.32
CA ALA A 140 1.22 -19.07 2.85
C ALA A 140 0.14 -19.83 2.07
N VAL A 141 0.38 -21.15 1.86
CA VAL A 141 -0.49 -22.01 1.06
C VAL A 141 -1.40 -22.82 1.98
N TYR A 142 -2.72 -22.71 1.77
CA TYR A 142 -3.77 -23.47 2.42
C TYR A 142 -4.60 -24.19 1.36
N ASP A 143 -4.80 -25.50 1.51
CA ASP A 143 -5.56 -26.32 0.56
C ASP A 143 -5.06 -26.21 -0.88
N GLY A 144 -3.74 -26.06 -1.07
CA GLY A 144 -3.08 -25.97 -2.38
C GLY A 144 -3.16 -24.58 -3.04
N THR A 145 -3.66 -23.54 -2.35
CA THR A 145 -3.81 -22.19 -2.87
C THR A 145 -3.30 -21.17 -1.85
N ARG A 146 -2.63 -20.11 -2.28
CA ARG A 146 -2.14 -19.07 -1.36
C ARG A 146 -3.30 -18.33 -0.71
N ALA A 147 -3.09 -17.83 0.51
CA ALA A 147 -4.08 -17.03 1.22
C ALA A 147 -4.55 -15.82 0.39
N ILE A 148 -3.61 -15.12 -0.23
CA ILE A 148 -3.93 -13.96 -1.11
C ILE A 148 -4.79 -14.38 -2.31
N ASP A 149 -4.54 -15.55 -2.90
CA ASP A 149 -5.31 -16.04 -4.05
C ASP A 149 -6.74 -16.43 -3.64
N TRP A 150 -6.93 -17.02 -2.43
CA TRP A 150 -8.25 -17.25 -1.85
C TRP A 150 -9.02 -15.94 -1.66
N LEU A 151 -8.37 -14.93 -1.08
CA LEU A 151 -8.96 -13.62 -0.80
C LEU A 151 -9.35 -12.91 -2.10
N LEU A 152 -8.38 -12.65 -2.98
CA LEU A 152 -8.59 -11.89 -4.20
C LEU A 152 -9.49 -12.65 -5.19
N GLY A 153 -9.38 -13.98 -5.26
CA GLY A 153 -10.23 -14.82 -6.11
C GLY A 153 -11.71 -14.82 -5.70
N SER A 154 -12.02 -14.37 -4.47
CA SER A 154 -13.37 -14.30 -3.91
C SER A 154 -13.97 -12.89 -3.90
N ALA A 155 -13.24 -11.91 -4.42
CA ALA A 155 -13.69 -10.53 -4.55
C ALA A 155 -13.60 -10.07 -6.02
N ASP A 156 -14.64 -9.35 -6.47
CA ASP A 156 -14.68 -8.73 -7.78
C ASP A 156 -13.59 -7.65 -7.89
N PRO A 157 -12.78 -7.63 -8.95
CA PRO A 157 -11.78 -6.58 -9.19
C PRO A 157 -12.35 -5.15 -9.24
N GLU A 158 -13.62 -4.99 -9.58
CA GLU A 158 -14.30 -3.68 -9.54
C GLU A 158 -14.57 -3.21 -8.10
N ASN A 159 -14.65 -4.13 -7.14
CA ASN A 159 -14.94 -3.83 -5.75
C ASN A 159 -13.67 -3.76 -4.90
N VAL A 160 -12.67 -4.64 -5.19
CA VAL A 160 -11.44 -4.72 -4.40
C VAL A 160 -10.25 -4.81 -5.35
N PHE A 161 -9.43 -3.76 -5.40
CA PHE A 161 -8.14 -3.81 -6.08
C PHE A 161 -7.06 -4.41 -5.15
N TRP A 162 -5.92 -4.76 -5.72
CA TRP A 162 -4.77 -5.19 -4.95
C TRP A 162 -3.68 -4.10 -4.95
N GLU A 163 -3.13 -3.85 -3.77
CA GLU A 163 -1.93 -3.05 -3.55
C GLU A 163 -0.78 -4.00 -3.16
N PRO A 164 -0.08 -4.60 -4.15
CA PRO A 164 1.01 -5.51 -3.85
C PRO A 164 2.17 -4.80 -3.15
N ASP A 165 2.62 -5.37 -2.04
CA ASP A 165 3.92 -5.07 -1.45
C ASP A 165 4.96 -6.05 -2.01
N LEU A 166 5.85 -5.54 -2.85
CA LEU A 166 6.78 -6.37 -3.61
C LEU A 166 7.82 -7.05 -2.73
N ALA A 167 8.26 -6.37 -1.66
CA ALA A 167 9.22 -6.96 -0.72
C ALA A 167 8.59 -8.06 0.13
N TRP A 168 7.38 -7.83 0.64
CA TRP A 168 6.68 -8.85 1.43
C TRP A 168 6.26 -10.07 0.61
N ILE A 169 5.97 -9.92 -0.68
CA ILE A 169 5.78 -11.07 -1.59
C ILE A 169 7.06 -11.89 -1.67
N SER A 170 8.21 -11.24 -1.89
CA SER A 170 9.51 -11.90 -1.98
C SER A 170 9.92 -12.55 -0.64
N ASP A 171 9.70 -11.87 0.50
CA ASP A 171 9.94 -12.41 1.85
C ASP A 171 9.06 -13.64 2.13
N GLY A 172 7.84 -13.67 1.59
CA GLY A 172 6.94 -14.82 1.61
C GLY A 172 7.37 -15.96 0.69
N GLY A 173 8.52 -15.85 0.02
CA GLY A 173 9.10 -16.90 -0.83
C GLY A 173 8.47 -17.02 -2.22
N VAL A 174 7.77 -15.99 -2.69
CA VAL A 174 7.12 -15.93 -4.00
C VAL A 174 7.79 -14.87 -4.87
N ASP A 175 7.90 -15.11 -6.17
CA ASP A 175 8.41 -14.11 -7.12
C ASP A 175 7.38 -12.97 -7.28
N PRO A 176 7.73 -11.72 -6.90
CA PRO A 176 6.83 -10.59 -7.06
C PRO A 176 6.51 -10.28 -8.52
N LEU A 177 7.40 -10.60 -9.47
CA LEU A 177 7.15 -10.44 -10.90
C LEU A 177 6.00 -11.32 -11.35
N GLU A 178 6.06 -12.64 -11.04
CA GLU A 178 4.99 -13.58 -11.38
C GLU A 178 3.65 -13.17 -10.76
N MET A 179 3.67 -12.67 -9.51
CA MET A 179 2.45 -12.24 -8.83
C MET A 179 1.81 -11.01 -9.46
N VAL A 180 2.61 -10.01 -9.81
CA VAL A 180 2.11 -8.79 -10.48
C VAL A 180 1.54 -9.12 -11.85
N GLU A 181 2.19 -10.01 -12.63
CA GLU A 181 1.69 -10.48 -13.91
C GLU A 181 0.38 -11.27 -13.77
N GLN A 182 0.26 -12.13 -12.75
CA GLN A 182 -0.96 -12.92 -12.47
C GLN A 182 -2.16 -12.00 -12.22
N TYR A 183 -1.96 -10.87 -11.56
CA TYR A 183 -3.01 -9.91 -11.20
C TYR A 183 -3.03 -8.65 -12.07
N ALA A 184 -2.55 -8.77 -13.32
CA ALA A 184 -2.53 -7.65 -14.25
C ALA A 184 -3.92 -7.01 -14.43
N GLY A 185 -3.97 -5.69 -14.37
CA GLY A 185 -5.22 -4.90 -14.42
C GLY A 185 -5.89 -4.67 -13.05
N ARG A 186 -5.33 -5.22 -11.96
CA ARG A 186 -5.88 -5.11 -10.61
C ARG A 186 -4.97 -4.38 -9.62
N CYS A 187 -3.80 -3.86 -10.06
CA CYS A 187 -2.75 -3.29 -9.22
C CYS A 187 -2.54 -1.78 -9.46
N PRO A 188 -3.51 -0.91 -9.17
CA PRO A 188 -3.37 0.54 -9.40
C PRO A 188 -2.41 1.22 -8.43
N ARG A 189 -2.12 0.60 -7.30
CA ARG A 189 -1.18 1.04 -6.28
C ARG A 189 -0.14 -0.05 -6.06
N ILE A 190 1.13 0.33 -5.95
CA ILE A 190 2.26 -0.58 -5.71
C ILE A 190 3.01 -0.09 -4.48
N HIS A 191 3.10 -0.91 -3.44
CA HIS A 191 4.06 -0.65 -2.37
C HIS A 191 5.46 -1.00 -2.86
N ALA A 192 6.21 0.08 -3.10
CA ALA A 192 7.61 0.01 -3.47
C ALA A 192 8.44 -0.09 -2.18
N LYS A 193 8.76 -1.31 -1.83
CA LYS A 193 9.60 -1.71 -0.70
C LYS A 193 10.66 -2.68 -1.22
N ASP A 194 11.85 -2.72 -0.60
CA ASP A 194 12.95 -3.57 -1.05
C ASP A 194 13.55 -4.37 0.12
N LEU A 195 14.17 -5.50 -0.20
CA LEU A 195 14.80 -6.38 0.78
C LEU A 195 16.31 -6.25 0.68
N ALA A 196 16.98 -6.18 1.83
CA ALA A 196 18.42 -6.33 1.91
C ALA A 196 18.85 -7.78 1.59
N PRO A 197 20.12 -8.01 1.20
CA PRO A 197 20.66 -9.36 1.15
C PRO A 197 20.49 -10.10 2.47
N ALA A 198 20.31 -11.42 2.41
CA ALA A 198 20.08 -12.24 3.59
C ALA A 198 21.16 -12.02 4.66
N GLY A 199 20.74 -11.73 5.89
CA GLY A 199 21.62 -11.44 7.04
C GLY A 199 22.10 -9.99 7.12
N GLU A 200 21.71 -9.12 6.19
CA GLU A 200 21.97 -7.69 6.26
C GLU A 200 20.74 -6.92 6.79
N ASN A 201 20.97 -5.77 7.38
CA ASN A 201 19.93 -4.86 7.91
C ASN A 201 18.92 -5.54 8.87
N GLU A 202 19.34 -6.55 9.64
CA GLU A 202 18.46 -7.23 10.60
C GLU A 202 17.83 -6.26 11.62
N ASP A 203 18.55 -5.20 11.99
CA ASP A 203 18.07 -4.12 12.83
C ASP A 203 17.08 -3.16 12.11
N GLN A 204 16.85 -3.37 10.83
CA GLN A 204 15.87 -2.70 9.98
C GLN A 204 14.87 -3.69 9.35
N MET A 205 14.62 -4.81 10.03
CA MET A 205 13.73 -5.90 9.58
C MET A 205 14.16 -6.55 8.26
N GLY A 206 15.45 -6.52 7.91
CA GLY A 206 15.97 -7.05 6.64
C GLY A 206 15.56 -6.20 5.42
N LEU A 207 15.06 -4.99 5.62
CA LEU A 207 14.64 -4.09 4.54
C LEU A 207 15.79 -3.24 4.02
N ALA A 208 15.65 -2.74 2.82
CA ALA A 208 16.55 -1.80 2.17
C ALA A 208 15.75 -0.65 1.53
N ASP A 209 16.44 0.45 1.27
CA ASP A 209 15.89 1.52 0.43
C ASP A 209 15.59 0.98 -0.96
N VAL A 210 14.51 1.44 -1.58
CA VAL A 210 14.07 0.99 -2.90
C VAL A 210 15.18 1.17 -3.94
N GLY A 211 15.52 0.08 -4.63
CA GLY A 211 16.57 0.02 -5.64
C GLY A 211 17.99 -0.18 -5.09
N TYR A 212 18.10 -0.38 -3.78
CA TYR A 212 19.37 -0.67 -3.12
C TYR A 212 19.35 -2.03 -2.39
N GLY A 213 18.30 -2.80 -2.61
CA GLY A 213 18.12 -4.15 -2.12
C GLY A 213 18.32 -5.21 -3.21
N THR A 214 17.54 -6.26 -3.12
CA THR A 214 17.67 -7.46 -3.95
C THR A 214 16.61 -7.61 -5.03
N LEU A 215 15.57 -6.77 -5.04
CA LEU A 215 14.50 -6.85 -6.03
C LEU A 215 14.95 -6.34 -7.42
N ASP A 216 14.56 -7.05 -8.47
CA ASP A 216 14.85 -6.65 -9.85
C ASP A 216 13.86 -5.56 -10.33
N TRP A 217 14.15 -4.32 -9.98
CA TRP A 217 13.34 -3.16 -10.36
C TRP A 217 13.33 -2.91 -11.89
N GLU A 218 14.30 -3.42 -12.64
CA GLU A 218 14.29 -3.28 -14.10
C GLU A 218 13.20 -4.16 -14.73
N ALA A 219 12.95 -5.33 -14.17
CA ALA A 219 11.86 -6.22 -14.58
C ALA A 219 10.51 -5.81 -13.94
N LEU A 220 10.51 -5.41 -12.66
CA LEU A 220 9.29 -5.11 -11.91
C LEU A 220 8.58 -3.85 -12.39
N LEU A 221 9.29 -2.76 -12.70
CA LEU A 221 8.65 -1.50 -13.10
C LEU A 221 7.79 -1.64 -14.36
N PRO A 222 8.27 -2.25 -15.48
CA PRO A 222 7.44 -2.49 -16.64
C PRO A 222 6.25 -3.41 -16.35
N ALA A 223 6.43 -4.47 -15.56
CA ALA A 223 5.36 -5.39 -15.18
C ALA A 223 4.27 -4.69 -14.34
N CYS A 224 4.66 -3.92 -13.34
CA CYS A 224 3.73 -3.11 -12.54
C CYS A 224 2.96 -2.12 -13.43
N ARG A 225 3.64 -1.48 -14.39
CA ARG A 225 3.00 -0.58 -15.35
C ARG A 225 1.97 -1.32 -16.20
N ALA A 226 2.31 -2.49 -16.71
CA ALA A 226 1.39 -3.34 -17.47
C ALA A 226 0.23 -3.84 -16.62
N ALA A 227 0.46 -4.08 -15.31
CA ALA A 227 -0.57 -4.45 -14.34
C ALA A 227 -1.51 -3.29 -13.95
N GLY A 228 -1.26 -2.08 -14.42
CA GLY A 228 -2.14 -0.93 -14.23
C GLY A 228 -1.69 0.05 -13.15
N ALA A 229 -0.42 0.03 -12.73
CA ALA A 229 0.10 0.93 -11.71
C ALA A 229 -0.08 2.40 -12.07
N GLU A 230 -0.79 3.12 -11.22
CA GLU A 230 -1.01 4.57 -11.25
C GLU A 230 -0.10 5.29 -10.25
N CYS A 231 0.28 4.61 -9.17
CA CYS A 231 1.09 5.16 -8.10
C CYS A 231 2.03 4.10 -7.52
N TYR A 232 3.29 4.50 -7.29
CA TYR A 232 4.28 3.72 -6.53
C TYR A 232 4.46 4.40 -5.17
N ILE A 233 4.17 3.67 -4.11
CA ILE A 233 4.18 4.17 -2.74
C ILE A 233 5.40 3.60 -2.03
N VAL A 234 6.37 4.45 -1.77
CA VAL A 234 7.59 4.06 -1.05
C VAL A 234 7.26 3.77 0.41
N GLU A 235 7.70 2.62 0.89
CA GLU A 235 7.65 2.30 2.31
C GLU A 235 8.92 1.59 2.77
N HIS A 236 9.33 1.92 4.00
CA HIS A 236 10.33 1.20 4.77
C HIS A 236 9.89 1.18 6.25
N ASP A 237 9.64 -0.02 6.81
CA ASP A 237 9.00 -0.13 8.13
C ASP A 237 9.89 0.34 9.27
N LEU A 238 11.20 0.19 9.17
CA LEU A 238 12.13 0.53 10.27
C LEU A 238 13.46 1.11 9.74
N PRO A 239 13.45 2.25 9.04
CA PRO A 239 14.68 2.87 8.53
C PRO A 239 15.48 3.52 9.66
N LYS A 240 16.81 3.45 9.60
CA LYS A 240 17.71 4.12 10.56
C LYS A 240 17.62 5.65 10.49
N ASP A 241 17.52 6.18 9.29
CA ASP A 241 17.27 7.59 8.99
C ASP A 241 16.05 7.68 8.06
N PRO A 242 14.84 7.89 8.62
CA PRO A 242 13.62 7.85 7.85
C PRO A 242 13.59 8.84 6.68
N VAL A 243 14.04 10.08 6.86
CA VAL A 243 14.02 11.10 5.82
C VAL A 243 15.02 10.80 4.70
N ALA A 244 16.22 10.36 5.05
CA ALA A 244 17.23 9.99 4.06
C ALA A 244 16.79 8.74 3.27
N SER A 245 16.21 7.74 3.94
CA SER A 245 15.72 6.51 3.34
C SER A 245 14.63 6.78 2.29
N VAL A 246 13.55 7.49 2.67
CA VAL A 246 12.45 7.76 1.74
C VAL A 246 12.88 8.69 0.59
N ARG A 247 13.78 9.63 0.85
CA ARG A 247 14.36 10.49 -0.21
C ARG A 247 15.15 9.67 -1.22
N ARG A 248 16.03 8.80 -0.75
CA ARG A 248 16.86 7.94 -1.60
C ARG A 248 16.03 6.99 -2.45
N SER A 249 15.00 6.39 -1.86
CA SER A 249 14.03 5.53 -2.55
C SER A 249 13.27 6.31 -3.64
N ARG A 250 12.82 7.54 -3.33
CA ARG A 250 12.18 8.43 -4.30
C ARG A 250 13.11 8.75 -5.47
N GLU A 251 14.34 9.16 -5.19
CA GLU A 251 15.34 9.51 -6.22
C GLU A 251 15.62 8.32 -7.16
N PHE A 252 15.62 7.10 -6.63
CA PHE A 252 15.75 5.89 -7.44
C PHE A 252 14.56 5.70 -8.39
N LEU A 253 13.32 5.85 -7.90
CA LEU A 253 12.11 5.64 -8.69
C LEU A 253 11.85 6.78 -9.67
N GLU A 254 12.20 8.02 -9.31
CA GLU A 254 11.95 9.21 -10.13
C GLU A 254 12.61 9.09 -11.52
N GLY A 255 11.81 9.33 -12.55
CA GLY A 255 12.25 9.15 -13.93
C GLY A 255 12.34 7.70 -14.43
N ARG A 256 12.36 6.68 -13.55
CA ARG A 256 12.26 5.28 -13.96
C ARG A 256 10.81 4.87 -14.19
N VAL A 257 9.94 5.14 -13.23
CA VAL A 257 8.50 4.87 -13.34
C VAL A 257 7.82 5.56 -14.53
N GLN A 258 8.45 6.60 -15.08
CA GLN A 258 7.95 7.32 -16.25
C GLN A 258 8.41 6.72 -17.58
N ARG A 259 9.44 5.85 -17.56
CA ARG A 259 10.03 5.21 -18.75
C ARG A 259 9.64 3.73 -18.89
N ALA A 260 9.14 3.13 -17.80
CA ALA A 260 8.69 1.73 -17.73
C ALA A 260 7.27 1.51 -18.38
#